data_b9933f6a513ef3ab23697d66cf1f8cfc
#
_entry.id   b9933f6a513ef3ab23697d66cf1f8cfc
#
_cell.length_a   1.000
_cell.length_b   1.000
_cell.length_c   1.000
_cell.angle_alpha   90.00
_cell.angle_beta   90.00
_cell.angle_gamma   90.00
#
_symmetry.space_group_name_H-M   'P 1'
#
loop_
_entity.id
_entity.type
_entity.pdbx_description
1 polymer ?
#
loop_
_entity_poly.entity_id
_entity_poly.type
_entity_poly.pdbx_seq_one_letter_code
_entity_poly.pdbx_strand_id
1 'polypeptide(L)'
;MKGPGGPGPRGMGAPEQPGKLLGRLARYIFKNYSIHIVIVVICIFVSVLANVQGTMFMKTLIDQYITPLLSADTPDFGPLAAAIARVACFYAIGVIATYTYNRIMINVSQGTLRNLRNDMFATMETLPIKYFDTHAHGDIMSIYTNDIDTLRQMISQSFPQLLSSVITIVSVLVSMLILNVPLTVVTLLMVAIMMTASRKLAGLSGKYFLEQQTNLGIVNGYIEEMMEGQKVVKVFCHEDESIRKFDELNDQLFTSADNANRFANILMPVVAQLGNVSYVICAMVGGILAINGIGSFTLGGLASFLTFNKSFNMPINQVSQQFNSIVMALAGAKRIFDLLDEKPEVDEGYVTLVNAKEENGVLTESDKRTGRWAWKHFHKAEGTTDYIELKGDMVLEDVDFGYNSNKIVLHDINMYAQPGQKIAFVGSTGAGKTTITNLLNRFYDIQKGKIRYDGINITKIKKDDLRRSMGIVLQDTNLFTATVMENIRYGKLDATDEEVIAAAKLANADGFIRRLPQGYNTLLRGNGANLSQGQRQLLSIARAAVADPPVLILDEATSSIDTRTEKLVQDGMDKLMEGRTTFVIAHRLSTVRNSDCIMVLEQGHIIERGSHEELLAQKGRYYQLYNG
;
A
#
# COMPACT_ATOMS: atom_id res chain seq x y z
N MET A 1 -18.80 -4.65 -29.34
CA MET A 1 -17.44 -5.13 -29.07
C MET A 1 -17.26 -5.13 -27.57
N LYS A 2 -17.00 -6.28 -26.95
CA LYS A 2 -16.73 -6.36 -25.51
C LYS A 2 -15.33 -5.77 -25.26
N GLY A 3 -15.28 -4.62 -24.60
CA GLY A 3 -14.03 -4.08 -24.07
C GLY A 3 -13.43 -5.04 -23.03
N PRO A 4 -12.10 -5.06 -22.84
CA PRO A 4 -11.47 -5.87 -21.80
C PRO A 4 -11.92 -5.34 -20.44
N GLY A 5 -12.78 -6.12 -19.75
CA GLY A 5 -13.17 -5.85 -18.39
C GLY A 5 -11.92 -5.76 -17.51
N GLY A 6 -11.71 -4.63 -16.87
CA GLY A 6 -10.73 -4.51 -15.79
C GLY A 6 -11.01 -5.58 -14.74
N PRO A 7 -10.00 -6.04 -14.01
CA PRO A 7 -10.18 -7.02 -12.95
C PRO A 7 -11.06 -6.37 -11.88
N GLY A 8 -12.32 -6.84 -11.81
CA GLY A 8 -13.21 -6.49 -10.71
C GLY A 8 -12.55 -6.80 -9.37
N PRO A 9 -13.00 -6.18 -8.27
CA PRO A 9 -12.41 -6.40 -6.95
C PRO A 9 -12.41 -7.92 -6.68
N ARG A 10 -11.21 -8.50 -6.60
CA ARG A 10 -11.04 -9.91 -6.21
C ARG A 10 -11.71 -10.07 -4.87
N GLY A 11 -12.80 -10.85 -4.84
CA GLY A 11 -13.53 -11.15 -3.63
C GLY A 11 -12.55 -11.55 -2.54
N MET A 12 -12.66 -10.94 -1.37
CA MET A 12 -11.85 -11.25 -0.19
C MET A 12 -12.20 -12.66 0.30
N GLY A 13 -11.68 -13.67 -0.39
CA GLY A 13 -11.67 -15.05 0.10
C GLY A 13 -10.79 -15.13 1.34
N ALA A 14 -11.18 -15.95 2.32
CA ALA A 14 -10.30 -16.24 3.45
C ALA A 14 -8.95 -16.72 2.93
N PRO A 15 -7.82 -16.25 3.51
CA PRO A 15 -6.49 -16.65 3.06
C PRO A 15 -6.32 -18.17 3.13
N GLU A 16 -5.67 -18.77 2.16
CA GLU A 16 -5.50 -20.24 2.06
C GLU A 16 -4.88 -20.92 3.28
N GLN A 17 -4.13 -20.17 4.13
CA GLN A 17 -3.49 -20.67 5.34
C GLN A 17 -3.55 -19.65 6.50
N PRO A 18 -4.74 -19.39 7.07
CA PRO A 18 -4.91 -18.35 8.09
C PRO A 18 -4.05 -18.57 9.35
N GLY A 19 -3.81 -19.84 9.73
CA GLY A 19 -3.01 -20.15 10.90
C GLY A 19 -1.53 -19.80 10.77
N LYS A 20 -0.93 -20.00 9.60
CA LYS A 20 0.48 -19.63 9.36
C LYS A 20 0.65 -18.10 9.35
N LEU A 21 -0.30 -17.41 8.76
CA LEU A 21 -0.28 -15.94 8.68
C LEU A 21 -0.46 -15.31 10.08
N LEU A 22 -1.41 -15.84 10.87
CA LEU A 22 -1.59 -15.44 12.26
C LEU A 22 -0.33 -15.71 13.10
N GLY A 23 0.30 -16.88 12.90
CA GLY A 23 1.56 -17.23 13.56
C GLY A 23 2.72 -16.29 13.20
N ARG A 24 2.81 -15.86 11.92
CA ARG A 24 3.81 -14.89 11.46
C ARG A 24 3.58 -13.50 12.10
N LEU A 25 2.35 -13.04 12.09
CA LEU A 25 1.98 -11.77 12.69
C LEU A 25 2.21 -11.79 14.21
N ALA A 26 1.78 -12.86 14.89
CA ALA A 26 2.04 -13.03 16.31
C ALA A 26 3.55 -12.97 16.61
N ARG A 27 4.38 -13.69 15.84
CA ARG A 27 5.84 -13.65 15.99
C ARG A 27 6.40 -12.24 15.81
N TYR A 28 5.90 -11.48 14.84
CA TYR A 28 6.30 -10.10 14.60
C TYR A 28 5.99 -9.21 15.82
N ILE A 29 4.79 -9.34 16.39
CA ILE A 29 4.36 -8.59 17.58
C ILE A 29 5.16 -9.03 18.81
N PHE A 30 5.26 -10.33 19.07
CA PHE A 30 5.95 -10.88 20.24
C PHE A 30 7.44 -10.56 20.26
N LYS A 31 8.10 -10.46 19.12
CA LYS A 31 9.52 -10.08 19.02
C LYS A 31 9.82 -8.77 19.78
N ASN A 32 8.91 -7.81 19.71
CA ASN A 32 9.13 -6.45 20.26
C ASN A 32 8.31 -6.16 21.52
N TYR A 33 7.19 -6.90 21.75
CA TYR A 33 6.20 -6.54 22.77
C TYR A 33 5.76 -7.73 23.66
N SER A 34 6.58 -8.78 23.81
CA SER A 34 6.25 -10.00 24.55
C SER A 34 5.77 -9.70 25.99
N ILE A 35 6.52 -8.91 26.75
CA ILE A 35 6.19 -8.54 28.14
C ILE A 35 4.87 -7.78 28.20
N HIS A 36 4.65 -6.85 27.26
CA HIS A 36 3.41 -6.05 27.19
C HIS A 36 2.18 -6.93 26.96
N ILE A 37 2.27 -7.92 26.07
CA ILE A 37 1.17 -8.86 25.80
C ILE A 37 0.88 -9.73 27.02
N VAL A 38 1.89 -10.22 27.75
CA VAL A 38 1.68 -10.98 28.99
C VAL A 38 0.94 -10.12 30.04
N ILE A 39 1.36 -8.87 30.23
CA ILE A 39 0.67 -7.95 31.16
C ILE A 39 -0.78 -7.74 30.72
N VAL A 40 -1.04 -7.55 29.43
CA VAL A 40 -2.40 -7.40 28.88
C VAL A 40 -3.27 -8.61 29.20
N VAL A 41 -2.77 -9.83 28.97
CA VAL A 41 -3.50 -11.06 29.27
C VAL A 41 -3.85 -11.14 30.76
N ILE A 42 -2.90 -10.86 31.64
CA ILE A 42 -3.11 -10.83 33.10
C ILE A 42 -4.16 -9.77 33.47
N CYS A 43 -4.04 -8.56 32.94
CA CYS A 43 -5.00 -7.49 33.21
C CYS A 43 -6.42 -7.82 32.73
N ILE A 44 -6.58 -8.43 31.56
CA ILE A 44 -7.88 -8.89 31.05
C ILE A 44 -8.47 -9.94 32.01
N PHE A 45 -7.65 -10.91 32.43
CA PHE A 45 -8.08 -11.95 33.36
C PHE A 45 -8.55 -11.35 34.69
N VAL A 46 -7.78 -10.44 35.29
CA VAL A 46 -8.12 -9.73 36.54
C VAL A 46 -9.40 -8.93 36.35
N SER A 47 -9.55 -8.20 35.24
CA SER A 47 -10.77 -7.39 34.98
C SER A 47 -12.03 -8.26 34.88
N VAL A 48 -11.94 -9.39 34.15
CA VAL A 48 -13.08 -10.32 34.02
C VAL A 48 -13.43 -10.96 35.35
N LEU A 49 -12.44 -11.42 36.12
CA LEU A 49 -12.70 -12.00 37.46
C LEU A 49 -13.32 -10.98 38.41
N ALA A 50 -12.88 -9.73 38.39
CA ALA A 50 -13.48 -8.67 39.21
C ALA A 50 -14.97 -8.48 38.90
N ASN A 51 -15.35 -8.49 37.60
CA ASN A 51 -16.75 -8.40 37.18
C ASN A 51 -17.58 -9.63 37.62
N VAL A 52 -17.03 -10.84 37.45
CA VAL A 52 -17.70 -12.08 37.86
C VAL A 52 -17.90 -12.14 39.35
N GLN A 53 -16.89 -11.76 40.15
CA GLN A 53 -16.99 -11.69 41.61
C GLN A 53 -18.06 -10.69 42.07
N GLY A 54 -18.18 -9.53 41.40
CA GLY A 54 -19.25 -8.58 41.69
C GLY A 54 -20.65 -9.15 41.48
N THR A 55 -20.84 -9.98 40.43
CA THR A 55 -22.12 -10.69 40.21
C THR A 55 -22.35 -11.81 41.19
N MET A 56 -21.34 -12.58 41.59
CA MET A 56 -21.44 -13.62 42.63
C MET A 56 -21.74 -13.02 44.00
N PHE A 57 -21.22 -11.83 44.29
CA PHE A 57 -21.49 -11.12 45.51
C PHE A 57 -22.97 -10.80 45.72
N MET A 58 -23.77 -10.68 44.64
CA MET A 58 -25.22 -10.48 44.74
C MET A 58 -25.90 -11.59 45.58
N LYS A 59 -25.46 -12.84 45.41
CA LYS A 59 -25.90 -13.98 46.25
C LYS A 59 -25.55 -13.72 47.73
N THR A 60 -24.30 -13.43 48.02
CA THR A 60 -23.81 -13.16 49.39
C THR A 60 -24.52 -11.97 50.02
N LEU A 61 -24.72 -10.88 49.23
CA LEU A 61 -25.42 -9.68 49.65
C LEU A 61 -26.85 -9.97 50.12
N ILE A 62 -27.61 -10.74 49.33
CA ILE A 62 -29.01 -11.04 49.65
C ILE A 62 -29.07 -12.07 50.81
N ASP A 63 -28.34 -13.18 50.68
CA ASP A 63 -28.50 -14.31 51.60
C ASP A 63 -27.87 -14.06 52.98
N GLN A 64 -26.70 -13.40 53.04
CA GLN A 64 -25.91 -13.25 54.28
C GLN A 64 -26.10 -11.89 54.97
N TYR A 65 -26.51 -10.84 54.23
CA TYR A 65 -26.62 -9.50 54.79
C TYR A 65 -28.07 -8.99 54.79
N ILE A 66 -28.77 -8.99 53.65
CA ILE A 66 -30.10 -8.40 53.55
C ILE A 66 -31.14 -9.25 54.26
N THR A 67 -31.21 -10.55 53.99
CA THR A 67 -32.22 -11.45 54.57
C THR A 67 -32.14 -11.51 56.11
N PRO A 68 -30.95 -11.62 56.75
CA PRO A 68 -30.84 -11.55 58.21
C PRO A 68 -31.21 -10.18 58.80
N LEU A 69 -30.85 -9.07 58.11
CA LEU A 69 -31.21 -7.73 58.57
C LEU A 69 -32.71 -7.46 58.56
N LEU A 70 -33.46 -8.06 57.62
CA LEU A 70 -34.91 -7.96 57.53
C LEU A 70 -35.61 -8.69 58.69
N SER A 71 -34.95 -9.65 59.32
CA SER A 71 -35.48 -10.45 60.43
C SER A 71 -34.95 -10.00 61.78
N ALA A 72 -34.12 -8.96 61.88
CA ALA A 72 -33.53 -8.46 63.12
C ALA A 72 -34.33 -7.33 63.73
N ASP A 73 -34.58 -7.36 65.05
CA ASP A 73 -35.25 -6.31 65.77
C ASP A 73 -34.47 -4.98 65.83
N THR A 74 -33.15 -5.05 65.77
CA THR A 74 -32.21 -3.92 65.68
C THR A 74 -31.18 -4.16 64.55
N PRO A 75 -31.43 -3.62 63.36
CA PRO A 75 -30.55 -3.85 62.22
C PRO A 75 -29.20 -3.12 62.37
N ASP A 76 -28.06 -3.90 62.29
CA ASP A 76 -26.71 -3.36 62.27
C ASP A 76 -26.20 -3.36 60.81
N PHE A 77 -25.97 -2.18 60.24
CA PHE A 77 -25.52 -1.98 58.89
C PHE A 77 -23.98 -2.01 58.72
N GLY A 78 -23.20 -2.12 59.81
CA GLY A 78 -21.74 -2.13 59.78
C GLY A 78 -21.16 -3.24 58.93
N PRO A 79 -21.55 -4.52 59.13
CA PRO A 79 -21.07 -5.64 58.30
C PRO A 79 -21.42 -5.52 56.81
N LEU A 80 -22.62 -4.99 56.52
CA LEU A 80 -23.06 -4.74 55.13
C LEU A 80 -22.19 -3.67 54.47
N ALA A 81 -21.92 -2.55 55.13
CA ALA A 81 -21.07 -1.49 54.61
C ALA A 81 -19.63 -2.00 54.32
N ALA A 82 -19.06 -2.81 55.23
CA ALA A 82 -17.75 -3.43 55.04
C ALA A 82 -17.72 -4.37 53.84
N ALA A 83 -18.76 -5.15 53.61
CA ALA A 83 -18.89 -6.05 52.47
C ALA A 83 -19.01 -5.29 51.16
N ILE A 84 -19.81 -4.23 51.10
CA ILE A 84 -19.94 -3.34 49.93
C ILE A 84 -18.58 -2.66 49.63
N ALA A 85 -17.89 -2.15 50.66
CA ALA A 85 -16.56 -1.55 50.46
C ALA A 85 -15.55 -2.53 49.88
N ARG A 86 -15.57 -3.81 50.29
CA ARG A 86 -14.73 -4.87 49.75
C ARG A 86 -14.99 -5.08 48.24
N VAL A 87 -16.26 -5.14 47.84
CA VAL A 87 -16.62 -5.31 46.41
C VAL A 87 -16.29 -4.07 45.60
N ALA A 88 -16.44 -2.88 46.17
CA ALA A 88 -16.00 -1.64 45.53
C ALA A 88 -14.50 -1.66 45.23
N CYS A 89 -13.66 -2.21 46.13
CA CYS A 89 -12.23 -2.42 45.87
C CYS A 89 -11.98 -3.38 44.73
N PHE A 90 -12.73 -4.49 44.59
CA PHE A 90 -12.60 -5.40 43.44
C PHE A 90 -12.95 -4.71 42.13
N TYR A 91 -14.03 -3.93 42.10
CA TYR A 91 -14.38 -3.15 40.91
C TYR A 91 -13.32 -2.10 40.57
N ALA A 92 -12.75 -1.41 41.56
CA ALA A 92 -11.67 -0.46 41.37
C ALA A 92 -10.44 -1.12 40.73
N ILE A 93 -10.05 -2.31 41.20
CA ILE A 93 -8.99 -3.12 40.63
C ILE A 93 -9.34 -3.50 39.17
N GLY A 94 -10.58 -3.92 38.91
CA GLY A 94 -11.06 -4.24 37.55
C GLY A 94 -10.99 -3.04 36.61
N VAL A 95 -11.36 -1.85 37.06
CA VAL A 95 -11.26 -0.61 36.27
C VAL A 95 -9.81 -0.26 35.96
N ILE A 96 -8.92 -0.32 36.97
CA ILE A 96 -7.47 -0.07 36.77
C ILE A 96 -6.88 -1.08 35.78
N ALA A 97 -7.21 -2.35 35.92
CA ALA A 97 -6.77 -3.40 35.01
C ALA A 97 -7.25 -3.14 33.57
N THR A 98 -8.53 -2.76 33.40
CA THR A 98 -9.11 -2.40 32.10
C THR A 98 -8.41 -1.19 31.48
N TYR A 99 -8.19 -0.13 32.22
CA TYR A 99 -7.47 1.04 31.77
C TYR A 99 -6.04 0.67 31.34
N THR A 100 -5.35 -0.13 32.16
CA THR A 100 -3.95 -0.53 31.94
C THR A 100 -3.80 -1.34 30.65
N TYR A 101 -4.63 -2.38 30.45
CA TYR A 101 -4.49 -3.18 29.23
C TYR A 101 -4.85 -2.38 27.97
N ASN A 102 -5.87 -1.53 28.01
CA ASN A 102 -6.22 -0.68 26.87
C ASN A 102 -5.06 0.29 26.54
N ARG A 103 -4.46 0.91 27.55
CA ARG A 103 -3.31 1.81 27.37
C ARG A 103 -2.11 1.11 26.76
N ILE A 104 -1.81 -0.08 27.24
CA ILE A 104 -0.71 -0.91 26.70
C ILE A 104 -1.02 -1.32 25.25
N MET A 105 -2.25 -1.75 24.95
CA MET A 105 -2.63 -2.17 23.60
C MET A 105 -2.52 -1.05 22.56
N ILE A 106 -2.80 0.21 22.94
CA ILE A 106 -2.54 1.36 22.06
C ILE A 106 -1.06 1.45 21.72
N ASN A 107 -0.17 1.34 22.69
CA ASN A 107 1.27 1.41 22.46
C ASN A 107 1.78 0.23 21.60
N VAL A 108 1.33 -0.99 21.88
CA VAL A 108 1.67 -2.20 21.11
C VAL A 108 1.19 -2.06 19.66
N SER A 109 -0.07 -1.65 19.46
CA SER A 109 -0.66 -1.48 18.15
C SER A 109 0.10 -0.42 17.34
N GLN A 110 0.21 0.81 17.85
CA GLN A 110 0.84 1.91 17.12
C GLN A 110 2.34 1.65 16.86
N GLY A 111 3.05 1.06 17.82
CA GLY A 111 4.45 0.70 17.64
C GLY A 111 4.65 -0.40 16.60
N THR A 112 3.80 -1.41 16.57
CA THR A 112 3.81 -2.47 15.54
C THR A 112 3.56 -1.88 14.15
N LEU A 113 2.57 -1.01 14.01
CA LEU A 113 2.24 -0.39 12.73
C LEU A 113 3.34 0.56 12.23
N ARG A 114 3.98 1.29 13.14
CA ARG A 114 5.14 2.11 12.78
C ARG A 114 6.26 1.25 12.19
N ASN A 115 6.59 0.14 12.86
CA ASN A 115 7.64 -0.76 12.37
C ASN A 115 7.26 -1.38 11.02
N LEU A 116 6.02 -1.85 10.86
CA LEU A 116 5.53 -2.39 9.58
C LEU A 116 5.61 -1.37 8.45
N ARG A 117 5.20 -0.12 8.68
CA ARG A 117 5.31 0.93 7.66
C ARG A 117 6.76 1.22 7.27
N ASN A 118 7.67 1.24 8.26
CA ASN A 118 9.09 1.43 8.00
C ASN A 118 9.67 0.27 7.17
N ASP A 119 9.36 -0.97 7.56
CA ASP A 119 9.82 -2.17 6.85
C ASP A 119 9.25 -2.22 5.43
N MET A 120 7.96 -1.92 5.26
CA MET A 120 7.30 -1.88 3.94
C MET A 120 7.93 -0.80 3.05
N PHE A 121 8.17 0.40 3.58
CA PHE A 121 8.77 1.48 2.81
C PHE A 121 10.20 1.15 2.41
N ALA A 122 11.00 0.63 3.35
CA ALA A 122 12.37 0.18 3.06
C ALA A 122 12.40 -0.93 2.00
N THR A 123 11.46 -1.90 2.05
CA THR A 123 11.33 -2.94 1.02
C THR A 123 10.95 -2.32 -0.32
N MET A 124 9.94 -1.44 -0.34
CA MET A 124 9.45 -0.79 -1.56
C MET A 124 10.58 -0.07 -2.32
N GLU A 125 11.47 0.64 -1.61
CA GLU A 125 12.62 1.34 -2.21
C GLU A 125 13.65 0.40 -2.83
N THR A 126 13.64 -0.90 -2.47
CA THR A 126 14.55 -1.90 -3.04
C THR A 126 13.94 -2.69 -4.21
N LEU A 127 12.66 -2.48 -4.52
CA LEU A 127 11.98 -3.25 -5.56
C LEU A 127 12.39 -2.82 -6.98
N PRO A 128 12.41 -3.76 -7.94
CA PRO A 128 12.67 -3.44 -9.34
C PRO A 128 11.51 -2.63 -9.95
N ILE A 129 11.79 -1.81 -10.94
CA ILE A 129 10.78 -1.02 -11.69
C ILE A 129 9.65 -1.90 -12.21
N LYS A 130 9.95 -3.13 -12.60
CA LYS A 130 8.94 -4.12 -13.02
C LYS A 130 7.78 -4.28 -12.04
N TYR A 131 8.03 -4.16 -10.74
CA TYR A 131 6.98 -4.26 -9.73
C TYR A 131 5.97 -3.13 -9.89
N PHE A 132 6.45 -1.90 -10.06
CA PHE A 132 5.61 -0.70 -10.22
C PHE A 132 4.90 -0.65 -11.57
N ASP A 133 5.49 -1.22 -12.62
CA ASP A 133 4.86 -1.32 -13.94
C ASP A 133 3.75 -2.38 -13.99
N THR A 134 3.79 -3.39 -13.10
CA THR A 134 2.82 -4.49 -13.06
C THR A 134 1.74 -4.35 -11.98
N HIS A 135 1.91 -3.44 -11.04
CA HIS A 135 0.96 -3.17 -9.95
C HIS A 135 0.44 -1.75 -10.02
N ALA A 136 -0.87 -1.58 -9.90
CA ALA A 136 -1.46 -0.25 -9.87
C ALA A 136 -1.03 0.51 -8.61
N HIS A 137 -0.66 1.78 -8.73
CA HIS A 137 -0.26 2.62 -7.59
C HIS A 137 -1.33 2.69 -6.50
N GLY A 138 -2.63 2.67 -6.90
CA GLY A 138 -3.76 2.63 -5.98
C GLY A 138 -3.80 1.35 -5.13
N ASP A 139 -3.44 0.20 -5.70
CA ASP A 139 -3.38 -1.07 -4.96
C ASP A 139 -2.25 -1.05 -3.93
N ILE A 140 -1.06 -0.56 -4.31
CA ILE A 140 0.07 -0.39 -3.39
C ILE A 140 -0.32 0.59 -2.27
N MET A 141 -0.93 1.72 -2.59
CA MET A 141 -1.37 2.71 -1.61
C MET A 141 -2.43 2.14 -0.65
N SER A 142 -3.33 1.28 -1.15
CA SER A 142 -4.33 0.59 -0.34
C SER A 142 -3.70 -0.30 0.74
N ILE A 143 -2.53 -0.90 0.50
CA ILE A 143 -1.77 -1.67 1.50
C ILE A 143 -1.32 -0.75 2.64
N TYR A 144 -0.81 0.46 2.33
CA TYR A 144 -0.35 1.43 3.32
C TYR A 144 -1.48 2.10 4.13
N THR A 145 -2.69 2.16 3.58
CA THR A 145 -3.85 2.82 4.20
C THR A 145 -4.82 1.80 4.78
N ASN A 146 -5.55 1.11 3.93
CA ASN A 146 -6.67 0.26 4.34
C ASN A 146 -6.23 -1.01 5.08
N ASP A 147 -5.19 -1.71 4.57
CA ASP A 147 -4.73 -2.95 5.19
C ASP A 147 -4.06 -2.71 6.53
N ILE A 148 -3.26 -1.66 6.63
CA ILE A 148 -2.67 -1.22 7.89
C ILE A 148 -3.75 -0.83 8.91
N ASP A 149 -4.85 -0.17 8.49
CA ASP A 149 -5.91 0.23 9.41
C ASP A 149 -6.74 -0.98 9.90
N THR A 150 -7.06 -1.93 9.02
CA THR A 150 -7.72 -3.18 9.43
C THR A 150 -6.86 -3.99 10.40
N LEU A 151 -5.54 -4.01 10.19
CA LEU A 151 -4.59 -4.65 11.09
C LEU A 151 -4.53 -3.92 12.44
N ARG A 152 -4.55 -2.59 12.44
CA ARG A 152 -4.66 -1.76 13.66
C ARG A 152 -5.87 -2.15 14.48
N GLN A 153 -7.04 -2.22 13.84
CA GLN A 153 -8.31 -2.57 14.50
C GLN A 153 -8.23 -3.98 15.10
N MET A 154 -7.67 -4.94 14.36
CA MET A 154 -7.50 -6.30 14.87
C MET A 154 -6.60 -6.34 16.12
N ILE A 155 -5.44 -5.70 16.09
CA ILE A 155 -4.49 -5.72 17.21
C ILE A 155 -5.05 -4.96 18.41
N SER A 156 -5.57 -3.73 18.21
CA SER A 156 -5.97 -2.85 19.32
C SER A 156 -7.32 -3.19 19.94
N GLN A 157 -8.24 -3.79 19.17
CA GLN A 157 -9.63 -4.03 19.60
C GLN A 157 -10.03 -5.49 19.52
N SER A 158 -9.88 -6.13 18.34
CA SER A 158 -10.44 -7.47 18.12
C SER A 158 -9.78 -8.54 18.97
N PHE A 159 -8.45 -8.51 19.09
CA PHE A 159 -7.73 -9.50 19.90
C PHE A 159 -8.04 -9.38 21.39
N PRO A 160 -7.95 -8.21 22.06
CA PRO A 160 -8.31 -8.06 23.47
C PRO A 160 -9.77 -8.40 23.72
N GLN A 161 -10.69 -7.97 22.84
CA GLN A 161 -12.13 -8.22 22.98
C GLN A 161 -12.47 -9.71 22.87
N LEU A 162 -11.84 -10.42 21.89
CA LEU A 162 -12.02 -11.87 21.74
C LEU A 162 -11.54 -12.60 23.00
N LEU A 163 -10.33 -12.26 23.47
CA LEU A 163 -9.77 -12.87 24.68
C LEU A 163 -10.63 -12.61 25.90
N SER A 164 -11.05 -11.37 26.11
CA SER A 164 -11.96 -10.97 27.20
C SER A 164 -13.29 -11.73 27.12
N SER A 165 -13.90 -11.84 25.93
CA SER A 165 -15.15 -12.55 25.72
C SER A 165 -15.05 -14.05 26.01
N VAL A 166 -13.95 -14.70 25.56
CA VAL A 166 -13.73 -16.13 25.86
C VAL A 166 -13.56 -16.37 27.36
N ILE A 167 -12.74 -15.57 28.04
CA ILE A 167 -12.55 -15.67 29.49
C ILE A 167 -13.88 -15.41 30.23
N THR A 168 -14.66 -14.43 29.78
CA THR A 168 -15.98 -14.13 30.37
C THR A 168 -16.94 -15.30 30.21
N ILE A 169 -17.06 -15.87 29.01
CA ILE A 169 -17.93 -17.03 28.75
C ILE A 169 -17.56 -18.20 29.68
N VAL A 170 -16.27 -18.53 29.76
CA VAL A 170 -15.80 -19.62 30.63
C VAL A 170 -16.08 -19.33 32.12
N SER A 171 -15.74 -18.12 32.59
CA SER A 171 -15.90 -17.73 33.97
C SER A 171 -17.37 -17.69 34.38
N VAL A 172 -18.25 -17.13 33.53
CA VAL A 172 -19.69 -17.08 33.78
C VAL A 172 -20.28 -18.50 33.77
N LEU A 173 -19.90 -19.35 32.81
CA LEU A 173 -20.38 -20.74 32.75
C LEU A 173 -20.00 -21.53 34.02
N VAL A 174 -18.75 -21.41 34.47
CA VAL A 174 -18.29 -22.04 35.72
C VAL A 174 -19.09 -21.51 36.91
N SER A 175 -19.31 -20.21 36.99
CA SER A 175 -20.11 -19.59 38.09
C SER A 175 -21.57 -20.08 38.08
N MET A 176 -22.19 -20.21 36.90
CA MET A 176 -23.55 -20.75 36.74
C MET A 176 -23.65 -22.20 37.18
N LEU A 177 -22.66 -23.03 36.82
CA LEU A 177 -22.58 -24.45 37.27
C LEU A 177 -22.45 -24.58 38.79
N ILE A 178 -21.66 -23.69 39.42
CA ILE A 178 -21.50 -23.63 40.87
C ILE A 178 -22.82 -23.23 41.55
N LEU A 179 -23.58 -22.31 40.94
CA LEU A 179 -24.84 -21.83 41.49
C LEU A 179 -25.96 -22.87 41.39
N ASN A 180 -26.20 -23.41 40.18
CA ASN A 180 -27.24 -24.41 39.93
C ASN A 180 -27.06 -25.09 38.58
N VAL A 181 -26.80 -26.41 38.58
CA VAL A 181 -26.56 -27.22 37.36
C VAL A 181 -27.83 -27.33 36.47
N PRO A 182 -29.04 -27.66 37.00
CA PRO A 182 -30.25 -27.75 36.21
C PRO A 182 -30.57 -26.48 35.43
N LEU A 183 -30.47 -25.31 36.07
CA LEU A 183 -30.72 -24.00 35.43
C LEU A 183 -29.66 -23.70 34.36
N THR A 184 -28.42 -24.11 34.58
CA THR A 184 -27.33 -23.97 33.58
C THR A 184 -27.63 -24.77 32.33
N VAL A 185 -28.15 -26.00 32.46
CA VAL A 185 -28.57 -26.80 31.31
C VAL A 185 -29.68 -26.12 30.52
N VAL A 186 -30.71 -25.56 31.22
CA VAL A 186 -31.78 -24.78 30.57
C VAL A 186 -31.21 -23.59 29.79
N THR A 187 -30.27 -22.85 30.40
CA THR A 187 -29.63 -21.71 29.74
C THR A 187 -28.85 -22.15 28.48
N LEU A 188 -28.07 -23.24 28.57
CA LEU A 188 -27.31 -23.77 27.43
C LEU A 188 -28.21 -24.23 26.28
N LEU A 189 -29.38 -24.85 26.57
CA LEU A 189 -30.38 -25.19 25.55
C LEU A 189 -30.91 -23.94 24.88
N MET A 190 -31.25 -22.88 25.63
CA MET A 190 -31.69 -21.62 25.04
C MET A 190 -30.61 -20.95 24.22
N VAL A 191 -29.34 -20.99 24.65
CA VAL A 191 -28.22 -20.49 23.87
C VAL A 191 -28.07 -21.26 22.56
N ALA A 192 -28.23 -22.59 22.56
CA ALA A 192 -28.21 -23.38 21.33
C ALA A 192 -29.33 -22.99 20.34
N ILE A 193 -30.53 -22.71 20.84
CA ILE A 193 -31.65 -22.19 20.04
C ILE A 193 -31.30 -20.82 19.45
N MET A 194 -30.76 -19.91 20.29
CA MET A 194 -30.33 -18.58 19.85
C MET A 194 -29.23 -18.64 18.79
N MET A 195 -28.24 -19.48 18.96
CA MET A 195 -27.17 -19.68 17.97
C MET A 195 -27.71 -20.23 16.64
N THR A 196 -28.66 -21.14 16.68
CA THR A 196 -29.28 -21.69 15.48
C THR A 196 -30.09 -20.62 14.74
N ALA A 197 -30.90 -19.82 15.46
CA ALA A 197 -31.65 -18.71 14.91
C ALA A 197 -30.72 -17.65 14.31
N SER A 198 -29.67 -17.26 15.06
CA SER A 198 -28.65 -16.32 14.60
C SER A 198 -27.95 -16.78 13.32
N ARG A 199 -27.56 -18.06 13.27
CA ARG A 199 -26.87 -18.63 12.11
C ARG A 199 -27.75 -18.61 10.85
N LYS A 200 -29.04 -18.91 10.99
CA LYS A 200 -29.99 -18.86 9.87
C LYS A 200 -30.18 -17.42 9.37
N LEU A 201 -30.44 -16.47 10.27
CA LEU A 201 -30.66 -15.06 9.91
C LEU A 201 -29.39 -14.43 9.32
N ALA A 202 -28.23 -14.67 9.94
CA ALA A 202 -26.95 -14.19 9.44
C ALA A 202 -26.60 -14.76 8.05
N GLY A 203 -26.93 -16.03 7.79
CA GLY A 203 -26.75 -16.63 6.48
C GLY A 203 -27.59 -15.98 5.38
N LEU A 204 -28.84 -15.66 5.67
CA LEU A 204 -29.73 -14.93 4.74
C LEU A 204 -29.23 -13.50 4.51
N SER A 205 -28.90 -12.79 5.59
CA SER A 205 -28.34 -11.44 5.51
C SER A 205 -27.04 -11.42 4.70
N GLY A 206 -26.11 -12.35 4.94
CA GLY A 206 -24.84 -12.42 4.23
C GLY A 206 -24.98 -12.61 2.71
N LYS A 207 -25.97 -13.40 2.27
CA LYS A 207 -26.27 -13.57 0.82
C LYS A 207 -26.65 -12.22 0.18
N TYR A 208 -27.56 -11.49 0.81
CA TYR A 208 -28.04 -10.21 0.27
C TYR A 208 -26.99 -9.09 0.41
N PHE A 209 -26.14 -9.13 1.44
CA PHE A 209 -25.02 -8.19 1.53
C PHE A 209 -24.00 -8.38 0.39
N LEU A 210 -23.74 -9.63 -0.02
CA LEU A 210 -22.88 -9.88 -1.19
C LEU A 210 -23.49 -9.32 -2.46
N GLU A 211 -24.80 -9.51 -2.65
CA GLU A 211 -25.55 -8.98 -3.80
C GLU A 211 -25.57 -7.45 -3.79
N GLN A 212 -25.81 -6.83 -2.62
CA GLN A 212 -25.72 -5.38 -2.42
C GLN A 212 -24.32 -4.85 -2.78
N GLN A 213 -23.26 -5.53 -2.33
CA GLN A 213 -21.90 -5.10 -2.63
C GLN A 213 -21.58 -5.17 -4.12
N THR A 214 -22.09 -6.17 -4.80
CA THR A 214 -21.98 -6.31 -6.27
C THR A 214 -22.70 -5.18 -6.98
N ASN A 215 -23.95 -4.90 -6.61
CA ASN A 215 -24.76 -3.84 -7.23
C ASN A 215 -24.17 -2.45 -6.91
N LEU A 216 -23.63 -2.23 -5.70
CA LEU A 216 -22.93 -1.01 -5.36
C LEU A 216 -21.70 -0.79 -6.26
N GLY A 217 -20.94 -1.86 -6.53
CA GLY A 217 -19.82 -1.81 -7.47
C GLY A 217 -20.24 -1.42 -8.89
N ILE A 218 -21.40 -1.93 -9.36
CA ILE A 218 -21.96 -1.59 -10.68
C ILE A 218 -22.38 -0.11 -10.73
N VAL A 219 -23.09 0.37 -9.70
CA VAL A 219 -23.52 1.78 -9.62
C VAL A 219 -22.31 2.71 -9.57
N ASN A 220 -21.30 2.41 -8.75
CA ASN A 220 -20.09 3.22 -8.65
C ASN A 220 -19.31 3.26 -9.98
N GLY A 221 -19.18 2.11 -10.66
CA GLY A 221 -18.53 2.06 -11.98
C GLY A 221 -19.29 2.89 -13.04
N TYR A 222 -20.63 2.87 -13.00
CA TYR A 222 -21.42 3.71 -13.89
C TYR A 222 -21.27 5.21 -13.59
N ILE A 223 -21.23 5.59 -12.30
CA ILE A 223 -20.95 6.99 -11.89
C ILE A 223 -19.58 7.44 -12.42
N GLU A 224 -18.53 6.63 -12.22
CA GLU A 224 -17.18 6.92 -12.69
C GLU A 224 -17.14 7.10 -14.22
N GLU A 225 -17.75 6.18 -14.97
CA GLU A 225 -17.88 6.26 -16.44
C GLU A 225 -18.58 7.55 -16.88
N MET A 226 -19.70 7.91 -16.23
CA MET A 226 -20.43 9.14 -16.56
C MET A 226 -19.67 10.41 -16.18
N MET A 227 -18.92 10.40 -15.08
CA MET A 227 -18.06 11.52 -14.67
C MET A 227 -16.92 11.75 -15.68
N GLU A 228 -16.23 10.70 -16.10
CA GLU A 228 -15.18 10.77 -17.13
C GLU A 228 -15.75 11.18 -18.48
N GLY A 229 -16.89 10.60 -18.86
CA GLY A 229 -17.60 10.86 -20.11
C GLY A 229 -18.50 12.10 -20.12
N GLN A 230 -18.54 12.93 -19.06
CA GLN A 230 -19.52 14.02 -18.90
C GLN A 230 -19.54 15.02 -20.07
N LYS A 231 -18.38 15.32 -20.66
CA LYS A 231 -18.32 16.18 -21.85
C LYS A 231 -19.02 15.55 -23.05
N VAL A 232 -18.93 14.23 -23.21
CA VAL A 232 -19.57 13.50 -24.30
C VAL A 232 -21.07 13.47 -24.07
N VAL A 233 -21.53 13.15 -22.86
CA VAL A 233 -22.96 13.18 -22.49
C VAL A 233 -23.57 14.54 -22.82
N LYS A 234 -22.88 15.65 -22.45
CA LYS A 234 -23.34 17.02 -22.68
C LYS A 234 -23.39 17.41 -24.16
N VAL A 235 -22.36 17.04 -24.94
CA VAL A 235 -22.30 17.38 -26.38
C VAL A 235 -23.40 16.66 -27.17
N PHE A 236 -23.73 15.42 -26.78
CA PHE A 236 -24.76 14.63 -27.46
C PHE A 236 -26.14 14.74 -26.81
N CYS A 237 -26.31 15.53 -25.73
CA CYS A 237 -27.57 15.75 -25.01
C CYS A 237 -28.23 14.42 -24.55
N HIS A 238 -27.44 13.49 -23.99
CA HIS A 238 -27.92 12.19 -23.54
C HIS A 238 -28.11 12.11 -22.01
N GLU A 239 -28.37 13.26 -21.34
CA GLU A 239 -28.55 13.32 -19.89
C GLU A 239 -29.72 12.45 -19.41
N ASP A 240 -30.88 12.57 -20.08
CA ASP A 240 -32.08 11.83 -19.67
C ASP A 240 -31.91 10.31 -19.78
N GLU A 241 -31.19 9.83 -20.80
CA GLU A 241 -30.88 8.40 -20.96
C GLU A 241 -29.91 7.92 -19.87
N SER A 242 -28.92 8.76 -19.56
CA SER A 242 -27.96 8.46 -18.48
C SER A 242 -28.66 8.40 -17.12
N ILE A 243 -29.58 9.33 -16.84
CA ILE A 243 -30.39 9.32 -15.61
C ILE A 243 -31.28 8.07 -15.55
N ARG A 244 -31.99 7.76 -16.60
CA ARG A 244 -32.83 6.56 -16.65
C ARG A 244 -32.06 5.27 -16.37
N LYS A 245 -30.86 5.16 -16.95
CA LYS A 245 -29.97 4.01 -16.71
C LYS A 245 -29.43 3.95 -15.28
N PHE A 246 -29.11 5.11 -14.72
CA PHE A 246 -28.72 5.22 -13.32
C PHE A 246 -29.85 4.77 -12.39
N ASP A 247 -31.07 5.22 -12.63
CA ASP A 247 -32.25 4.85 -11.83
C ASP A 247 -32.49 3.34 -11.84
N GLU A 248 -32.40 2.68 -13.01
CA GLU A 248 -32.49 1.21 -13.10
C GLU A 248 -31.44 0.49 -12.23
N LEU A 249 -30.19 0.94 -12.26
CA LEU A 249 -29.10 0.35 -11.48
C LEU A 249 -29.25 0.64 -9.98
N ASN A 250 -29.71 1.85 -9.64
CA ASN A 250 -29.94 2.27 -8.26
C ASN A 250 -31.13 1.53 -7.62
N ASP A 251 -32.19 1.24 -8.38
CA ASP A 251 -33.33 0.42 -7.94
C ASP A 251 -32.90 -1.03 -7.64
N GLN A 252 -31.99 -1.60 -8.45
CA GLN A 252 -31.40 -2.91 -8.17
C GLN A 252 -30.59 -2.89 -6.87
N LEU A 253 -29.77 -1.84 -6.69
CA LEU A 253 -29.03 -1.64 -5.44
C LEU A 253 -29.97 -1.47 -4.25
N PHE A 254 -31.02 -0.64 -4.38
CA PHE A 254 -32.03 -0.45 -3.33
C PHE A 254 -32.66 -1.78 -2.92
N THR A 255 -33.10 -2.60 -3.87
CA THR A 255 -33.76 -3.89 -3.59
C THR A 255 -32.82 -4.85 -2.83
N SER A 256 -31.57 -4.94 -3.25
CA SER A 256 -30.57 -5.79 -2.56
C SER A 256 -30.20 -5.24 -1.18
N ALA A 257 -30.08 -3.92 -1.04
CA ALA A 257 -29.79 -3.24 0.21
C ALA A 257 -30.93 -3.35 1.23
N ASP A 258 -32.19 -3.19 0.77
CA ASP A 258 -33.39 -3.36 1.62
C ASP A 258 -33.44 -4.78 2.19
N ASN A 259 -33.29 -5.80 1.34
CA ASN A 259 -33.27 -7.19 1.77
C ASN A 259 -32.12 -7.49 2.73
N ALA A 260 -30.90 -7.01 2.45
CA ALA A 260 -29.74 -7.19 3.31
C ALA A 260 -29.97 -6.61 4.71
N ASN A 261 -30.43 -5.34 4.76
CA ASN A 261 -30.69 -4.62 6.01
C ASN A 261 -31.91 -5.17 6.76
N ARG A 262 -32.94 -5.61 6.07
CA ARG A 262 -34.11 -6.24 6.69
C ARG A 262 -33.73 -7.45 7.54
N PHE A 263 -32.96 -8.39 7.00
CA PHE A 263 -32.49 -9.55 7.76
C PHE A 263 -31.44 -9.19 8.82
N ALA A 264 -30.55 -8.23 8.55
CA ALA A 264 -29.57 -7.76 9.53
C ALA A 264 -30.24 -7.11 10.75
N ASN A 265 -31.23 -6.23 10.51
CA ASN A 265 -31.89 -5.48 11.58
C ASN A 265 -32.87 -6.32 12.41
N ILE A 266 -33.39 -7.43 11.87
CA ILE A 266 -34.22 -8.39 12.62
C ILE A 266 -33.37 -9.27 13.54
N LEU A 267 -32.09 -9.50 13.25
CA LEU A 267 -31.22 -10.40 14.00
C LEU A 267 -31.13 -10.00 15.49
N MET A 268 -30.79 -8.74 15.77
CA MET A 268 -30.59 -8.26 17.15
C MET A 268 -31.87 -8.32 18.00
N PRO A 269 -33.06 -7.84 17.52
CA PRO A 269 -34.32 -8.01 18.25
C PRO A 269 -34.67 -9.47 18.53
N VAL A 270 -34.51 -10.37 17.56
CA VAL A 270 -34.83 -11.80 17.75
C VAL A 270 -33.95 -12.42 18.82
N VAL A 271 -32.64 -12.18 18.76
CA VAL A 271 -31.71 -12.70 19.78
C VAL A 271 -32.00 -12.11 21.16
N ALA A 272 -32.31 -10.80 21.25
CA ALA A 272 -32.67 -10.14 22.51
C ALA A 272 -33.94 -10.73 23.10
N GLN A 273 -34.99 -10.96 22.32
CA GLN A 273 -36.24 -11.54 22.81
C GLN A 273 -36.07 -13.01 23.22
N LEU A 274 -35.31 -13.81 22.47
CA LEU A 274 -34.96 -15.16 22.92
C LEU A 274 -34.19 -15.16 24.25
N GLY A 275 -33.31 -14.16 24.44
CA GLY A 275 -32.64 -13.93 25.73
C GLY A 275 -33.62 -13.59 26.86
N ASN A 276 -34.63 -12.74 26.59
CA ASN A 276 -35.68 -12.44 27.55
C ASN A 276 -36.55 -13.68 27.89
N VAL A 277 -36.87 -14.50 26.87
CA VAL A 277 -37.58 -15.78 27.10
C VAL A 277 -36.74 -16.72 27.97
N SER A 278 -35.42 -16.83 27.70
CA SER A 278 -34.51 -17.58 28.58
C SER A 278 -34.52 -17.08 30.02
N TYR A 279 -34.46 -15.75 30.20
CA TYR A 279 -34.54 -15.11 31.51
C TYR A 279 -35.82 -15.48 32.26
N VAL A 280 -37.00 -15.37 31.59
CA VAL A 280 -38.30 -15.70 32.18
C VAL A 280 -38.38 -17.19 32.57
N ILE A 281 -37.94 -18.09 31.70
CA ILE A 281 -37.91 -19.53 31.99
C ILE A 281 -37.01 -19.81 33.19
N CYS A 282 -35.81 -19.24 33.23
CA CYS A 282 -34.91 -19.40 34.37
C CYS A 282 -35.44 -18.77 35.65
N ALA A 283 -36.18 -17.64 35.58
CA ALA A 283 -36.82 -17.02 36.72
C ALA A 283 -37.95 -17.89 37.31
N MET A 284 -38.79 -18.47 36.43
CA MET A 284 -39.88 -19.36 36.86
C MET A 284 -39.35 -20.65 37.46
N VAL A 285 -38.50 -21.36 36.74
CA VAL A 285 -37.93 -22.64 37.22
C VAL A 285 -37.07 -22.41 38.48
N GLY A 286 -36.20 -21.39 38.44
CA GLY A 286 -35.36 -21.04 39.58
C GLY A 286 -36.13 -20.56 40.79
N GLY A 287 -37.25 -19.82 40.61
CA GLY A 287 -38.17 -19.44 41.66
C GLY A 287 -38.79 -20.65 42.34
N ILE A 288 -39.28 -21.64 41.56
CA ILE A 288 -39.81 -22.90 42.08
C ILE A 288 -38.75 -23.64 42.89
N LEU A 289 -37.52 -23.73 42.39
CA LEU A 289 -36.39 -24.39 43.08
C LEU A 289 -36.03 -23.68 44.39
N ALA A 290 -36.01 -22.34 44.40
CA ALA A 290 -35.65 -21.54 45.55
C ALA A 290 -36.75 -21.57 46.66
N ILE A 291 -38.05 -21.51 46.30
CA ILE A 291 -39.16 -21.56 47.23
C ILE A 291 -39.29 -22.95 47.89
N ASN A 292 -39.08 -24.00 47.10
CA ASN A 292 -39.12 -25.40 47.60
C ASN A 292 -37.82 -25.86 48.27
N GLY A 293 -36.78 -25.03 48.33
CA GLY A 293 -35.48 -25.37 48.93
C GLY A 293 -34.74 -26.53 48.24
N ILE A 294 -35.07 -26.81 46.96
CA ILE A 294 -34.49 -27.93 46.22
C ILE A 294 -33.03 -27.63 45.90
N GLY A 295 -32.11 -28.48 46.37
CA GLY A 295 -30.67 -28.34 46.12
C GLY A 295 -30.01 -27.16 46.84
N SER A 296 -30.58 -26.68 47.98
CA SER A 296 -30.09 -25.54 48.77
C SER A 296 -29.96 -24.26 47.95
N PHE A 297 -30.78 -24.13 46.89
CA PHE A 297 -30.79 -22.95 46.02
C PHE A 297 -31.57 -21.81 46.68
N THR A 298 -30.95 -20.63 46.80
CA THR A 298 -31.45 -19.48 47.55
C THR A 298 -31.98 -18.38 46.62
N LEU A 299 -32.72 -17.41 47.20
CA LEU A 299 -33.17 -16.22 46.49
C LEU A 299 -32.00 -15.38 45.96
N GLY A 300 -30.94 -15.24 46.77
CA GLY A 300 -29.70 -14.59 46.33
C GLY A 300 -28.98 -15.36 45.22
N GLY A 301 -29.01 -16.70 45.27
CA GLY A 301 -28.53 -17.55 44.20
C GLY A 301 -29.29 -17.33 42.90
N LEU A 302 -30.64 -17.22 42.98
CA LEU A 302 -31.48 -16.92 41.84
C LEU A 302 -31.15 -15.55 41.21
N ALA A 303 -31.02 -14.49 42.04
CA ALA A 303 -30.69 -13.16 41.56
C ALA A 303 -29.35 -13.11 40.84
N SER A 304 -28.32 -13.75 41.40
CA SER A 304 -27.00 -13.88 40.73
C SER A 304 -27.08 -14.68 39.45
N PHE A 305 -27.82 -15.80 39.43
CA PHE A 305 -27.99 -16.64 38.24
C PHE A 305 -28.68 -15.89 37.09
N LEU A 306 -29.74 -15.17 37.38
CA LEU A 306 -30.45 -14.35 36.37
C LEU A 306 -29.58 -13.24 35.81
N THR A 307 -28.72 -12.64 36.62
CA THR A 307 -27.74 -11.65 36.18
C THR A 307 -26.71 -12.29 35.26
N PHE A 308 -26.20 -13.48 35.57
CA PHE A 308 -25.31 -14.22 34.70
C PHE A 308 -25.96 -14.64 33.38
N ASN A 309 -27.22 -15.14 33.41
CA ASN A 309 -27.99 -15.49 32.23
C ASN A 309 -28.06 -14.30 31.25
N LYS A 310 -28.38 -13.09 31.76
CA LYS A 310 -28.45 -11.87 30.99
C LYS A 310 -27.07 -11.46 30.42
N SER A 311 -26.01 -11.61 31.21
CA SER A 311 -24.65 -11.23 30.87
C SER A 311 -23.98 -12.23 29.88
N PHE A 312 -24.52 -13.46 29.75
CA PHE A 312 -23.93 -14.51 28.92
C PHE A 312 -24.08 -14.27 27.41
N ASN A 313 -25.14 -13.58 27.00
CA ASN A 313 -25.48 -13.39 25.58
C ASN A 313 -24.56 -12.39 24.86
N MET A 314 -24.10 -11.36 25.53
CA MET A 314 -23.31 -10.28 24.96
C MET A 314 -21.92 -10.76 24.46
N PRO A 315 -21.14 -11.52 25.25
CA PRO A 315 -19.84 -12.05 24.80
C PRO A 315 -19.93 -12.97 23.59
N ILE A 316 -21.01 -13.76 23.45
CA ILE A 316 -21.20 -14.65 22.29
C ILE A 316 -21.33 -13.85 21.01
N ASN A 317 -22.13 -12.76 21.02
CA ASN A 317 -22.27 -11.87 19.88
C ASN A 317 -20.95 -11.16 19.55
N GLN A 318 -20.20 -10.72 20.57
CA GLN A 318 -18.89 -10.09 20.39
C GLN A 318 -17.89 -11.04 19.71
N VAL A 319 -17.81 -12.30 20.12
CA VAL A 319 -16.94 -13.31 19.49
C VAL A 319 -17.26 -13.42 17.99
N SER A 320 -18.55 -13.49 17.63
CA SER A 320 -18.98 -13.60 16.24
C SER A 320 -18.58 -12.37 15.40
N GLN A 321 -18.71 -11.17 15.94
CA GLN A 321 -18.30 -9.93 15.26
C GLN A 321 -16.79 -9.85 15.10
N GLN A 322 -16.02 -10.22 16.14
CA GLN A 322 -14.56 -10.18 16.07
C GLN A 322 -13.98 -11.19 15.09
N PHE A 323 -14.65 -12.31 14.87
CA PHE A 323 -14.22 -13.29 13.88
C PHE A 323 -14.14 -12.70 12.47
N ASN A 324 -15.15 -11.97 12.04
CA ASN A 324 -15.16 -11.29 10.75
C ASN A 324 -14.03 -10.25 10.65
N SER A 325 -13.85 -9.43 11.68
CA SER A 325 -12.77 -8.43 11.73
C SER A 325 -11.38 -9.07 11.62
N ILE A 326 -11.18 -10.22 12.27
CA ILE A 326 -9.93 -10.98 12.19
C ILE A 326 -9.70 -11.54 10.78
N VAL A 327 -10.73 -12.09 10.13
CA VAL A 327 -10.61 -12.61 8.75
C VAL A 327 -10.22 -11.50 7.79
N MET A 328 -10.85 -10.33 7.89
CA MET A 328 -10.52 -9.15 7.08
C MET A 328 -9.09 -8.66 7.32
N ALA A 329 -8.68 -8.57 8.58
CA ALA A 329 -7.33 -8.16 8.94
C ALA A 329 -6.25 -9.15 8.48
N LEU A 330 -6.55 -10.46 8.49
CA LEU A 330 -5.65 -11.49 7.95
C LEU A 330 -5.51 -11.39 6.42
N ALA A 331 -6.57 -11.03 5.71
CA ALA A 331 -6.49 -10.76 4.27
C ALA A 331 -5.58 -9.55 3.98
N GLY A 332 -5.71 -8.46 4.75
CA GLY A 332 -4.81 -7.30 4.69
C GLY A 332 -3.36 -7.65 5.09
N ALA A 333 -3.18 -8.41 6.17
CA ALA A 333 -1.86 -8.88 6.61
C ALA A 333 -1.17 -9.73 5.54
N LYS A 334 -1.92 -10.53 4.78
CA LYS A 334 -1.35 -11.29 3.65
C LYS A 334 -0.73 -10.35 2.63
N ARG A 335 -1.46 -9.32 2.17
CA ARG A 335 -0.94 -8.34 1.19
C ARG A 335 0.27 -7.58 1.71
N ILE A 336 0.28 -7.22 3.00
CA ILE A 336 1.43 -6.59 3.65
C ILE A 336 2.64 -7.52 3.61
N PHE A 337 2.47 -8.79 3.97
CA PHE A 337 3.57 -9.74 3.96
C PHE A 337 3.99 -10.16 2.56
N ASP A 338 3.07 -10.22 1.59
CA ASP A 338 3.41 -10.44 0.18
C ASP A 338 4.34 -9.33 -0.33
N LEU A 339 4.05 -8.05 0.00
CA LEU A 339 4.93 -6.92 -0.31
C LEU A 339 6.30 -7.04 0.37
N LEU A 340 6.33 -7.43 1.66
CA LEU A 340 7.59 -7.60 2.41
C LEU A 340 8.45 -8.78 1.93
N ASP A 341 7.83 -9.76 1.27
CA ASP A 341 8.49 -10.96 0.73
C ASP A 341 8.89 -10.81 -0.74
N GLU A 342 8.52 -9.68 -1.38
CA GLU A 342 8.96 -9.39 -2.74
C GLU A 342 10.48 -9.30 -2.81
N LYS A 343 11.01 -9.81 -3.92
CA LYS A 343 12.46 -9.86 -4.11
C LYS A 343 12.98 -8.47 -4.46
N PRO A 344 14.03 -8.01 -3.77
CA PRO A 344 14.68 -6.75 -4.12
C PRO A 344 15.31 -6.86 -5.52
N GLU A 345 15.60 -5.70 -6.11
CA GLU A 345 16.33 -5.64 -7.37
C GLU A 345 17.70 -6.31 -7.20
N VAL A 346 17.99 -7.30 -8.06
CA VAL A 346 19.27 -8.03 -8.03
C VAL A 346 20.34 -7.19 -8.70
N ASP A 347 21.45 -6.97 -8.01
CA ASP A 347 22.66 -6.35 -8.58
C ASP A 347 23.90 -7.21 -8.29
N GLU A 348 24.38 -7.90 -9.32
CA GLU A 348 25.61 -8.71 -9.29
C GLU A 348 26.82 -7.95 -9.88
N GLY A 349 26.66 -6.66 -10.13
CA GLY A 349 27.73 -5.80 -10.63
C GLY A 349 28.90 -5.66 -9.65
N TYR A 350 30.10 -5.65 -10.17
CA TYR A 350 31.33 -5.49 -9.39
C TYR A 350 32.24 -4.36 -9.92
N VAL A 351 31.95 -3.86 -11.12
CA VAL A 351 32.60 -2.67 -11.67
C VAL A 351 31.96 -1.43 -11.08
N THR A 352 32.76 -0.50 -10.56
CA THR A 352 32.31 0.72 -9.90
C THR A 352 32.78 1.97 -10.62
N LEU A 353 32.03 3.06 -10.47
CA LEU A 353 32.36 4.37 -11.00
C LEU A 353 33.17 5.17 -9.98
N VAL A 354 34.34 5.66 -10.38
CA VAL A 354 35.25 6.44 -9.52
C VAL A 354 35.68 7.74 -10.18
N ASN A 355 36.04 8.75 -9.37
CA ASN A 355 36.74 9.91 -9.91
C ASN A 355 38.14 9.49 -10.34
N ALA A 356 38.58 9.93 -11.51
CA ALA A 356 39.87 9.57 -12.06
C ALA A 356 40.76 10.79 -12.26
N LYS A 357 42.06 10.59 -12.08
CA LYS A 357 43.12 11.52 -12.47
C LYS A 357 44.10 10.82 -13.40
N GLU A 358 44.73 11.57 -14.28
CA GLU A 358 45.75 11.04 -15.18
C GLU A 358 47.13 11.41 -14.61
N GLU A 359 47.95 10.40 -14.30
CA GLU A 359 49.34 10.55 -13.86
C GLU A 359 50.22 9.78 -14.85
N ASN A 360 51.14 10.49 -15.51
CA ASN A 360 52.07 9.90 -16.51
C ASN A 360 51.37 9.08 -17.62
N GLY A 361 50.21 9.50 -18.09
CA GLY A 361 49.46 8.79 -19.11
C GLY A 361 48.66 7.56 -18.63
N VAL A 362 48.61 7.33 -17.30
CA VAL A 362 47.85 6.24 -16.68
C VAL A 362 46.71 6.82 -15.84
N LEU A 363 45.49 6.30 -16.04
CA LEU A 363 44.36 6.66 -15.20
C LEU A 363 44.48 5.99 -13.82
N THR A 364 44.29 6.77 -12.78
CA THR A 364 44.28 6.31 -11.39
C THR A 364 43.06 6.88 -10.65
N GLU A 365 42.62 6.20 -9.60
CA GLU A 365 41.53 6.65 -8.74
C GLU A 365 41.92 7.92 -7.97
N SER A 366 40.99 8.84 -7.80
CA SER A 366 41.14 10.06 -7.02
C SER A 366 40.02 10.16 -5.97
N ASP A 367 40.39 10.45 -4.72
CA ASP A 367 39.44 10.74 -3.64
C ASP A 367 38.76 12.11 -3.81
N LYS A 368 39.33 12.97 -4.65
CA LYS A 368 38.78 14.30 -4.95
C LYS A 368 38.06 14.31 -6.28
N ARG A 369 37.03 15.12 -6.37
CA ARG A 369 36.34 15.37 -7.64
C ARG A 369 37.28 16.03 -8.64
N THR A 370 37.52 15.38 -9.76
CA THR A 370 38.42 15.82 -10.81
C THR A 370 37.73 16.31 -12.08
N GLY A 371 36.40 16.10 -12.18
CA GLY A 371 35.66 16.31 -13.43
C GLY A 371 35.84 15.19 -14.47
N ARG A 372 36.68 14.20 -14.19
CA ARG A 372 36.87 12.99 -15.02
C ARG A 372 36.48 11.76 -14.23
N TRP A 373 35.82 10.83 -14.88
CA TRP A 373 35.30 9.60 -14.28
C TRP A 373 35.87 8.39 -15.00
N ALA A 374 36.07 7.28 -14.27
CA ALA A 374 36.51 6.02 -14.85
C ALA A 374 35.80 4.84 -14.20
N TRP A 375 35.62 3.79 -14.98
CA TRP A 375 35.19 2.49 -14.52
C TRP A 375 36.38 1.76 -13.86
N LYS A 376 36.25 1.44 -12.58
CA LYS A 376 37.19 0.60 -11.82
C LYS A 376 36.76 -0.86 -12.01
N HIS A 377 37.50 -1.59 -12.85
CA HIS A 377 37.23 -2.98 -13.21
C HIS A 377 38.28 -3.90 -12.58
N PHE A 378 37.88 -4.66 -11.56
CA PHE A 378 38.74 -5.64 -10.94
C PHE A 378 38.65 -6.99 -11.64
N HIS A 379 39.78 -7.49 -12.17
CA HIS A 379 39.91 -8.79 -12.81
C HIS A 379 40.28 -9.87 -11.80
N LYS A 380 39.27 -10.63 -11.32
CA LYS A 380 39.47 -11.66 -10.26
C LYS A 380 40.49 -12.73 -10.63
N ALA A 381 40.61 -13.09 -11.91
CA ALA A 381 41.53 -14.13 -12.39
C ALA A 381 43.00 -13.71 -12.36
N GLU A 382 43.27 -12.42 -12.56
CA GLU A 382 44.62 -11.87 -12.70
C GLU A 382 45.05 -11.05 -11.49
N GLY A 383 44.12 -10.72 -10.59
CA GLY A 383 44.35 -9.87 -9.42
C GLY A 383 44.65 -8.41 -9.77
N THR A 384 44.37 -7.99 -11.01
CA THR A 384 44.66 -6.64 -11.53
C THR A 384 43.40 -5.76 -11.50
N THR A 385 43.59 -4.44 -11.46
CA THR A 385 42.52 -3.45 -11.55
C THR A 385 42.78 -2.55 -12.75
N ASP A 386 41.85 -2.49 -13.69
CA ASP A 386 41.89 -1.58 -14.81
C ASP A 386 41.00 -0.38 -14.55
N TYR A 387 41.45 0.79 -15.01
CA TYR A 387 40.66 2.03 -15.00
C TYR A 387 40.36 2.41 -16.44
N ILE A 388 39.09 2.29 -16.84
CA ILE A 388 38.61 2.61 -18.20
C ILE A 388 37.90 3.95 -18.12
N GLU A 389 38.35 4.95 -18.89
CA GLU A 389 37.77 6.28 -18.91
C GLU A 389 36.29 6.21 -19.32
N LEU A 390 35.42 6.90 -18.59
CA LEU A 390 34.01 7.03 -18.91
C LEU A 390 33.86 8.02 -20.07
N LYS A 391 33.59 7.50 -21.27
CA LYS A 391 33.47 8.29 -22.53
C LYS A 391 32.04 8.33 -23.06
N GLY A 392 31.24 7.32 -22.74
CA GLY A 392 29.88 7.23 -23.25
C GLY A 392 29.72 6.41 -24.50
N ASP A 393 30.64 5.46 -24.77
CA ASP A 393 30.50 4.50 -25.87
C ASP A 393 29.48 3.41 -25.50
N MET A 394 28.43 3.26 -26.31
CA MET A 394 27.34 2.31 -26.04
C MET A 394 27.14 1.38 -27.22
N VAL A 395 27.18 0.06 -26.98
CA VAL A 395 27.01 -0.97 -28.02
C VAL A 395 25.99 -2.01 -27.56
N LEU A 396 24.99 -2.30 -28.40
CA LEU A 396 24.06 -3.41 -28.27
C LEU A 396 24.37 -4.45 -29.34
N GLU A 397 24.52 -5.72 -28.93
CA GLU A 397 24.87 -6.84 -29.81
C GLU A 397 23.81 -7.93 -29.68
N ASP A 398 23.08 -8.22 -30.75
CA ASP A 398 22.07 -9.28 -30.86
C ASP A 398 21.05 -9.33 -29.69
N VAL A 399 20.53 -8.16 -29.30
CA VAL A 399 19.68 -8.03 -28.12
C VAL A 399 18.24 -8.39 -28.43
N ASP A 400 17.75 -9.46 -27.77
CA ASP A 400 16.35 -9.81 -27.71
C ASP A 400 15.80 -9.49 -26.30
N PHE A 401 14.60 -8.90 -26.25
CA PHE A 401 13.96 -8.56 -24.98
C PHE A 401 12.43 -8.63 -25.02
N GLY A 402 11.82 -9.12 -23.92
CA GLY A 402 10.38 -9.04 -23.65
C GLY A 402 10.11 -8.84 -22.15
N TYR A 403 9.12 -8.03 -21.84
CA TYR A 403 8.69 -7.80 -20.44
C TYR A 403 8.17 -9.07 -19.78
N ASN A 404 7.63 -10.00 -20.60
CA ASN A 404 7.16 -11.31 -20.20
C ASN A 404 7.81 -12.39 -21.07
N SER A 405 7.98 -13.60 -20.55
CA SER A 405 8.56 -14.73 -21.27
C SER A 405 7.80 -15.13 -22.54
N ASN A 406 6.52 -14.75 -22.65
CA ASN A 406 5.64 -15.17 -23.75
C ASN A 406 5.59 -14.19 -24.93
N LYS A 407 6.18 -12.99 -24.80
CA LYS A 407 6.13 -11.96 -25.84
C LYS A 407 7.44 -11.20 -25.88
N ILE A 408 8.23 -11.45 -26.92
CA ILE A 408 9.41 -10.65 -27.24
C ILE A 408 8.93 -9.33 -27.86
N VAL A 409 9.54 -8.22 -27.44
CA VAL A 409 9.22 -6.85 -27.86
C VAL A 409 10.34 -6.26 -28.71
N LEU A 410 11.59 -6.64 -28.46
CA LEU A 410 12.75 -6.25 -29.25
C LEU A 410 13.42 -7.52 -29.81
N HIS A 411 13.74 -7.48 -31.05
CA HIS A 411 14.31 -8.61 -31.80
C HIS A 411 15.60 -8.19 -32.45
N ASP A 412 16.69 -8.92 -32.17
CA ASP A 412 17.99 -8.79 -32.83
C ASP A 412 18.47 -7.33 -32.95
N ILE A 413 18.37 -6.59 -31.82
CA ILE A 413 18.77 -5.18 -31.80
C ILE A 413 20.29 -5.08 -31.83
N ASN A 414 20.81 -4.52 -32.93
CA ASN A 414 22.19 -4.21 -33.14
C ASN A 414 22.37 -2.70 -33.30
N MET A 415 23.08 -2.06 -32.36
CA MET A 415 23.31 -0.63 -32.43
C MET A 415 24.63 -0.25 -31.76
N TYR A 416 25.23 0.83 -32.24
CA TYR A 416 26.39 1.46 -31.60
C TYR A 416 26.20 2.98 -31.52
N ALA A 417 26.67 3.60 -30.46
CA ALA A 417 26.72 5.03 -30.23
C ALA A 417 28.13 5.42 -29.80
N GLN A 418 28.79 6.26 -30.59
CA GLN A 418 30.12 6.77 -30.26
C GLN A 418 30.05 7.89 -29.24
N PRO A 419 31.11 8.15 -28.46
CA PRO A 419 31.18 9.26 -27.50
C PRO A 419 30.79 10.59 -28.15
N GLY A 420 29.86 11.30 -27.51
CA GLY A 420 29.36 12.59 -27.99
C GLY A 420 28.35 12.52 -29.14
N GLN A 421 27.99 11.34 -29.63
CA GLN A 421 27.04 11.16 -30.72
C GLN A 421 25.59 11.28 -30.27
N LYS A 422 24.78 11.98 -31.05
CA LYS A 422 23.34 12.12 -30.84
C LYS A 422 22.56 11.11 -31.71
N ILE A 423 21.85 10.20 -31.07
CA ILE A 423 21.05 9.14 -31.71
C ILE A 423 19.57 9.41 -31.50
N ALA A 424 18.80 9.48 -32.58
CA ALA A 424 17.35 9.60 -32.53
C ALA A 424 16.67 8.27 -32.84
N PHE A 425 15.74 7.85 -31.95
CA PHE A 425 14.83 6.75 -32.21
C PHE A 425 13.51 7.26 -32.78
N VAL A 426 13.15 6.76 -33.97
CA VAL A 426 11.93 7.12 -34.71
C VAL A 426 11.12 5.87 -34.99
N GLY A 427 9.80 5.97 -34.98
CA GLY A 427 8.90 4.82 -35.26
C GLY A 427 7.53 5.01 -34.61
N SER A 428 6.57 4.16 -34.97
CA SER A 428 5.22 4.19 -34.43
C SER A 428 5.18 3.95 -32.92
N THR A 429 4.06 4.29 -32.28
CA THR A 429 3.82 3.94 -30.86
C THR A 429 3.84 2.41 -30.72
N GLY A 430 4.57 1.91 -29.72
CA GLY A 430 4.75 0.47 -29.50
C GLY A 430 5.87 -0.17 -30.33
N ALA A 431 6.64 0.58 -31.14
CA ALA A 431 7.76 0.04 -31.92
C ALA A 431 8.97 -0.42 -31.08
N GLY A 432 9.02 -0.12 -29.78
CA GLY A 432 10.11 -0.54 -28.87
C GLY A 432 11.08 0.58 -28.46
N LYS A 433 10.83 1.85 -28.83
CA LYS A 433 11.72 2.99 -28.52
C LYS A 433 12.01 3.14 -27.01
N THR A 434 10.96 3.26 -26.20
CA THR A 434 11.08 3.37 -24.73
C THR A 434 11.65 2.09 -24.11
N THR A 435 11.44 0.93 -24.73
CA THR A 435 12.02 -0.33 -24.26
C THR A 435 13.55 -0.30 -24.37
N ILE A 436 14.12 0.22 -25.46
CA ILE A 436 15.58 0.37 -25.60
C ILE A 436 16.14 1.26 -24.50
N THR A 437 15.51 2.41 -24.24
CA THR A 437 15.98 3.33 -23.18
C THR A 437 15.88 2.72 -21.78
N ASN A 438 14.86 1.90 -21.51
CA ASN A 438 14.75 1.14 -20.25
C ASN A 438 15.88 0.11 -20.09
N LEU A 439 16.32 -0.51 -21.20
CA LEU A 439 17.45 -1.45 -21.18
C LEU A 439 18.79 -0.76 -20.98
N LEU A 440 18.99 0.43 -21.56
CA LEU A 440 20.21 1.23 -21.35
C LEU A 440 20.38 1.59 -19.87
N ASN A 441 19.28 1.98 -19.18
CA ASN A 441 19.28 2.24 -17.73
C ASN A 441 19.30 0.96 -16.86
N ARG A 442 19.26 -0.20 -17.49
CA ARG A 442 19.18 -1.49 -16.81
C ARG A 442 18.04 -1.55 -15.78
N PHE A 443 16.86 -0.97 -16.13
CA PHE A 443 15.62 -1.18 -15.38
C PHE A 443 15.11 -2.61 -15.57
N TYR A 444 15.50 -3.24 -16.67
CA TYR A 444 15.25 -4.63 -17.00
C TYR A 444 16.52 -5.27 -17.54
N ASP A 445 16.74 -6.54 -17.19
CA ASP A 445 17.84 -7.33 -17.74
C ASP A 445 17.38 -8.04 -19.05
N ILE A 446 18.26 -8.12 -20.04
CA ILE A 446 18.01 -8.74 -21.36
C ILE A 446 17.96 -10.26 -21.27
N GLN A 447 17.20 -10.92 -22.17
CA GLN A 447 17.15 -12.37 -22.25
C GLN A 447 18.28 -12.93 -23.15
N LYS A 448 18.67 -12.21 -24.19
CA LYS A 448 19.73 -12.63 -25.14
C LYS A 448 20.53 -11.41 -25.58
N GLY A 449 21.77 -11.63 -26.01
CA GLY A 449 22.66 -10.59 -26.51
C GLY A 449 23.55 -9.99 -25.44
N LYS A 450 24.13 -8.81 -25.73
CA LYS A 450 24.98 -8.06 -24.81
C LYS A 450 24.77 -6.56 -25.00
N ILE A 451 24.81 -5.83 -23.90
CA ILE A 451 24.88 -4.36 -23.89
C ILE A 451 26.22 -4.00 -23.24
N ARG A 452 27.02 -3.21 -23.94
CA ARG A 452 28.34 -2.76 -23.47
C ARG A 452 28.33 -1.25 -23.29
N TYR A 453 28.96 -0.80 -22.24
CA TYR A 453 29.24 0.59 -21.94
C TYR A 453 30.76 0.78 -21.78
N ASP A 454 31.37 1.60 -22.63
CA ASP A 454 32.83 1.75 -22.74
C ASP A 454 33.56 0.39 -22.81
N GLY A 455 33.00 -0.54 -23.60
CA GLY A 455 33.52 -1.90 -23.79
C GLY A 455 33.15 -2.88 -22.66
N ILE A 456 32.63 -2.43 -21.52
CA ILE A 456 32.26 -3.27 -20.38
C ILE A 456 30.79 -3.70 -20.51
N ASN A 457 30.49 -5.01 -20.34
CA ASN A 457 29.12 -5.47 -20.28
C ASN A 457 28.41 -4.84 -19.06
N ILE A 458 27.26 -4.17 -19.29
CA ILE A 458 26.51 -3.46 -18.24
C ILE A 458 26.08 -4.38 -17.08
N THR A 459 25.97 -5.69 -17.29
CA THR A 459 25.66 -6.65 -16.22
C THR A 459 26.79 -6.76 -15.18
N LYS A 460 28.04 -6.38 -15.55
CA LYS A 460 29.18 -6.34 -14.64
C LYS A 460 29.28 -5.03 -13.87
N ILE A 461 28.63 -3.96 -14.33
CA ILE A 461 28.63 -2.64 -13.69
C ILE A 461 27.56 -2.64 -12.59
N LYS A 462 27.88 -2.08 -11.43
CA LYS A 462 26.87 -1.85 -10.38
C LYS A 462 25.77 -0.94 -10.88
N LYS A 463 24.50 -1.32 -10.65
CA LYS A 463 23.32 -0.58 -11.16
C LYS A 463 23.32 0.88 -10.71
N ASP A 464 23.67 1.15 -9.47
CA ASP A 464 23.71 2.51 -8.93
C ASP A 464 24.77 3.36 -9.66
N ASP A 465 25.93 2.79 -9.94
CA ASP A 465 27.03 3.47 -10.64
C ASP A 465 26.72 3.64 -12.14
N LEU A 466 26.07 2.65 -12.77
CA LEU A 466 25.56 2.75 -14.11
C LEU A 466 24.57 3.91 -14.24
N ARG A 467 23.55 3.94 -13.37
CA ARG A 467 22.51 4.99 -13.36
C ARG A 467 23.05 6.36 -13.02
N ARG A 468 24.06 6.44 -12.14
CA ARG A 468 24.76 7.70 -11.81
C ARG A 468 25.51 8.29 -13.00
N SER A 469 26.00 7.45 -13.91
CA SER A 469 26.70 7.88 -15.13
C SER A 469 25.76 8.37 -16.23
N MET A 470 24.44 8.21 -16.06
CA MET A 470 23.43 8.55 -17.06
C MET A 470 22.46 9.60 -16.53
N GLY A 471 22.08 10.56 -17.36
CA GLY A 471 20.99 11.48 -17.09
C GLY A 471 19.74 11.12 -17.89
N ILE A 472 18.58 11.23 -17.26
CA ILE A 472 17.31 10.96 -17.91
C ILE A 472 16.37 12.16 -17.81
N VAL A 473 15.75 12.54 -18.94
CA VAL A 473 14.65 13.50 -18.99
C VAL A 473 13.44 12.77 -19.57
N LEU A 474 12.45 12.49 -18.72
CA LEU A 474 11.25 11.77 -19.10
C LEU A 474 10.17 12.70 -19.67
N GLN A 475 9.27 12.14 -20.48
CA GLN A 475 8.08 12.82 -21.00
C GLN A 475 7.21 13.35 -19.85
N ASP A 476 6.88 12.49 -18.89
CA ASP A 476 6.12 12.85 -17.69
C ASP A 476 7.09 13.29 -16.60
N THR A 477 7.16 14.60 -16.41
CA THR A 477 8.03 15.18 -15.39
C THR A 477 7.41 15.03 -14.01
N ASN A 478 8.04 14.22 -13.16
CA ASN A 478 7.67 14.08 -11.76
C ASN A 478 8.48 15.05 -10.88
N LEU A 479 7.76 15.95 -10.18
CA LEU A 479 8.34 16.89 -9.22
C LEU A 479 7.90 16.51 -7.80
N PHE A 480 8.83 16.55 -6.87
CA PHE A 480 8.59 16.24 -5.47
C PHE A 480 8.01 17.45 -4.72
N THR A 481 7.30 17.18 -3.64
CA THR A 481 6.85 18.22 -2.70
C THR A 481 8.07 18.75 -1.93
N ALA A 482 8.76 19.71 -2.53
CA ALA A 482 9.99 20.35 -2.08
C ALA A 482 10.14 21.71 -2.75
N THR A 483 11.16 22.48 -2.41
CA THR A 483 11.46 23.75 -3.10
C THR A 483 11.91 23.50 -4.55
N VAL A 484 11.84 24.52 -5.39
CA VAL A 484 12.41 24.47 -6.76
C VAL A 484 13.90 24.11 -6.69
N MET A 485 14.65 24.73 -5.77
CA MET A 485 16.07 24.45 -5.53
C MET A 485 16.32 22.96 -5.27
N GLU A 486 15.57 22.37 -4.34
CA GLU A 486 15.71 20.95 -3.96
C GLU A 486 15.29 20.01 -5.09
N ASN A 487 14.26 20.37 -5.87
CA ASN A 487 13.85 19.59 -7.03
C ASN A 487 14.93 19.53 -8.12
N ILE A 488 15.69 20.60 -8.34
CA ILE A 488 16.84 20.59 -9.26
C ILE A 488 18.02 19.82 -8.62
N ARG A 489 18.34 20.10 -7.34
CA ARG A 489 19.41 19.45 -6.57
C ARG A 489 19.22 17.94 -6.46
N TYR A 490 18.02 17.43 -6.69
CA TYR A 490 17.74 15.98 -6.70
C TYR A 490 18.62 15.22 -7.70
N GLY A 491 19.06 15.86 -8.79
CA GLY A 491 20.01 15.27 -9.74
C GLY A 491 21.42 15.06 -9.15
N LYS A 492 21.80 15.87 -8.13
CA LYS A 492 23.07 15.80 -7.44
C LYS A 492 22.89 16.40 -6.04
N LEU A 493 22.72 15.54 -5.03
CA LEU A 493 22.32 15.95 -3.68
C LEU A 493 23.35 16.85 -2.95
N ASP A 494 24.62 16.75 -3.30
CA ASP A 494 25.73 17.56 -2.77
C ASP A 494 26.03 18.82 -3.60
N ALA A 495 25.18 19.15 -4.59
CA ALA A 495 25.35 20.34 -5.41
C ALA A 495 25.18 21.62 -4.59
N THR A 496 26.08 22.61 -4.81
CA THR A 496 25.96 23.94 -4.21
C THR A 496 24.82 24.74 -4.83
N ASP A 497 24.36 25.80 -4.18
CA ASP A 497 23.32 26.68 -4.72
C ASP A 497 23.75 27.29 -6.06
N GLU A 498 25.03 27.63 -6.21
CA GLU A 498 25.61 28.17 -7.43
C GLU A 498 25.57 27.15 -8.58
N GLU A 499 25.89 25.87 -8.31
CA GLU A 499 25.81 24.78 -9.30
C GLU A 499 24.35 24.57 -9.75
N VAL A 500 23.39 24.60 -8.82
CA VAL A 500 21.95 24.50 -9.13
C VAL A 500 21.47 25.67 -9.97
N ILE A 501 21.88 26.90 -9.64
CA ILE A 501 21.51 28.09 -10.42
C ILE A 501 22.16 28.05 -11.81
N ALA A 502 23.41 27.58 -11.92
CA ALA A 502 24.07 27.42 -13.21
C ALA A 502 23.33 26.40 -14.10
N ALA A 503 22.94 25.25 -13.54
CA ALA A 503 22.13 24.24 -14.23
C ALA A 503 20.77 24.78 -14.68
N ALA A 504 20.11 25.56 -13.83
CA ALA A 504 18.84 26.22 -14.17
C ALA A 504 18.98 27.25 -15.30
N LYS A 505 20.09 27.99 -15.37
CA LYS A 505 20.40 28.90 -16.47
C LYS A 505 20.67 28.13 -17.77
N LEU A 506 21.43 27.05 -17.73
CA LEU A 506 21.69 26.18 -18.87
C LEU A 506 20.38 25.66 -19.45
N ALA A 507 19.47 25.18 -18.59
CA ALA A 507 18.15 24.68 -18.95
C ALA A 507 17.13 25.78 -19.33
N ASN A 508 17.50 27.06 -19.39
CA ASN A 508 16.60 28.19 -19.58
C ASN A 508 15.48 28.32 -18.52
N ALA A 509 15.65 27.74 -17.33
CA ALA A 509 14.68 27.73 -16.24
C ALA A 509 14.78 28.96 -15.34
N ASP A 510 15.98 29.55 -15.14
CA ASP A 510 16.25 30.66 -14.21
C ASP A 510 15.29 31.84 -14.40
N GLY A 511 14.97 32.17 -15.65
CA GLY A 511 14.13 33.33 -15.97
C GLY A 511 12.68 33.24 -15.46
N PHE A 512 12.08 32.03 -15.44
CA PHE A 512 10.75 31.87 -14.85
C PHE A 512 10.84 31.61 -13.34
N ILE A 513 11.87 30.91 -12.86
CA ILE A 513 12.06 30.63 -11.42
C ILE A 513 12.12 31.92 -10.63
N ARG A 514 12.89 32.93 -11.09
CA ARG A 514 13.01 34.23 -10.43
C ARG A 514 11.70 35.03 -10.37
N ARG A 515 10.73 34.69 -11.22
CA ARG A 515 9.40 35.31 -11.23
C ARG A 515 8.40 34.63 -10.30
N LEU A 516 8.74 33.47 -9.75
CA LEU A 516 7.93 32.81 -8.73
C LEU A 516 7.97 33.62 -7.42
N PRO A 517 6.93 33.57 -6.58
CA PRO A 517 6.81 34.41 -5.38
C PRO A 517 8.01 34.35 -4.43
N GLN A 518 8.68 33.20 -4.33
CA GLN A 518 9.87 32.97 -3.49
C GLN A 518 11.10 32.52 -4.33
N GLY A 519 11.06 32.70 -5.65
CA GLY A 519 12.13 32.29 -6.54
C GLY A 519 12.45 30.80 -6.38
N TYR A 520 13.73 30.48 -6.19
CA TYR A 520 14.21 29.12 -5.99
C TYR A 520 13.66 28.45 -4.70
N ASN A 521 13.24 29.22 -3.71
CA ASN A 521 12.67 28.70 -2.46
C ASN A 521 11.15 28.47 -2.56
N THR A 522 10.54 28.68 -3.72
CA THR A 522 9.12 28.41 -3.94
C THR A 522 8.85 26.92 -3.74
N LEU A 523 7.92 26.60 -2.82
CA LEU A 523 7.50 25.24 -2.52
C LEU A 523 6.55 24.73 -3.63
N LEU A 524 6.92 23.63 -4.25
CA LEU A 524 6.09 22.90 -5.21
C LEU A 524 5.24 21.87 -4.48
N ARG A 525 3.98 21.69 -4.91
CA ARG A 525 3.05 20.69 -4.38
C ARG A 525 2.31 20.01 -5.53
N GLY A 526 1.78 18.81 -5.29
CA GLY A 526 0.94 18.11 -6.26
C GLY A 526 1.63 17.97 -7.63
N ASN A 527 2.86 17.47 -7.67
CA ASN A 527 3.65 17.33 -8.90
C ASN A 527 3.87 18.64 -9.67
N GLY A 528 4.00 19.78 -8.94
CA GLY A 528 4.15 21.10 -9.55
C GLY A 528 2.90 21.58 -10.26
N ALA A 529 1.71 21.30 -9.71
CA ALA A 529 0.41 21.67 -10.31
C ALA A 529 0.25 23.17 -10.59
N ASN A 530 1.04 24.02 -9.90
CA ASN A 530 1.10 25.47 -10.10
C ASN A 530 2.04 25.91 -11.25
N LEU A 531 2.71 24.96 -11.91
CA LEU A 531 3.61 25.21 -13.04
C LEU A 531 2.98 24.70 -14.34
N SER A 532 3.29 25.38 -15.46
CA SER A 532 2.95 24.86 -16.79
C SER A 532 3.76 23.60 -17.10
N GLN A 533 3.28 22.78 -18.05
CA GLN A 533 4.00 21.58 -18.46
C GLN A 533 5.42 21.89 -18.95
N GLY A 534 5.60 22.95 -19.73
CA GLY A 534 6.92 23.37 -20.19
C GLY A 534 7.84 23.83 -19.05
N GLN A 535 7.30 24.54 -18.03
CA GLN A 535 8.09 24.90 -16.85
C GLN A 535 8.55 23.67 -16.06
N ARG A 536 7.69 22.67 -15.90
CA ARG A 536 8.07 21.39 -15.27
C ARG A 536 9.18 20.71 -16.07
N GLN A 537 9.09 20.69 -17.40
CA GLN A 537 10.10 20.11 -18.26
C GLN A 537 11.45 20.83 -18.17
N LEU A 538 11.46 22.17 -18.11
CA LEU A 538 12.68 22.96 -17.86
C LEU A 538 13.35 22.59 -16.52
N LEU A 539 12.57 22.32 -15.48
CA LEU A 539 13.10 21.83 -14.20
C LEU A 539 13.70 20.42 -14.31
N SER A 540 13.09 19.53 -15.10
CA SER A 540 13.65 18.20 -15.37
C SER A 540 14.96 18.27 -16.13
N ILE A 541 15.07 19.16 -17.11
CA ILE A 541 16.32 19.43 -17.82
C ILE A 541 17.38 19.99 -16.88
N ALA A 542 17.02 20.93 -15.99
CA ALA A 542 17.94 21.46 -14.99
C ALA A 542 18.41 20.39 -13.99
N ARG A 543 17.52 19.46 -13.62
CA ARG A 543 17.86 18.29 -12.78
C ARG A 543 18.89 17.37 -13.46
N ALA A 544 18.75 17.12 -14.76
CA ALA A 544 19.73 16.36 -15.52
C ALA A 544 21.04 17.14 -15.71
N ALA A 545 20.96 18.47 -15.90
CA ALA A 545 22.12 19.33 -16.08
C ALA A 545 23.01 19.42 -14.83
N VAL A 546 22.44 19.46 -13.61
CA VAL A 546 23.22 19.52 -12.38
C VAL A 546 23.97 18.22 -12.09
N ALA A 547 23.45 17.09 -12.57
CA ALA A 547 24.11 15.77 -12.47
C ALA A 547 25.34 15.68 -13.37
N ASP A 548 25.37 16.42 -14.48
CA ASP A 548 26.46 16.50 -15.48
C ASP A 548 26.92 15.12 -15.99
N PRO A 549 26.01 14.25 -16.47
CA PRO A 549 26.35 12.90 -16.92
C PRO A 549 26.90 12.91 -18.35
N PRO A 550 27.81 11.98 -18.72
CA PRO A 550 28.35 11.86 -20.08
C PRO A 550 27.35 11.23 -21.07
N VAL A 551 26.35 10.52 -20.57
CA VAL A 551 25.29 9.92 -21.40
C VAL A 551 23.92 10.47 -20.98
N LEU A 552 23.11 10.83 -21.96
CA LEU A 552 21.75 11.35 -21.77
C LEU A 552 20.73 10.48 -22.47
N ILE A 553 19.58 10.32 -21.81
CA ILE A 553 18.40 9.69 -22.38
C ILE A 553 17.26 10.71 -22.29
N LEU A 554 16.73 11.11 -23.43
CA LEU A 554 15.71 12.14 -23.54
C LEU A 554 14.46 11.54 -24.19
N ASP A 555 13.32 11.63 -23.48
CA ASP A 555 12.00 11.27 -24.02
C ASP A 555 11.24 12.57 -24.34
N GLU A 556 11.16 12.90 -25.65
CA GLU A 556 10.64 14.15 -26.14
C GLU A 556 9.15 14.08 -26.47
N ALA A 557 8.28 14.37 -25.51
CA ALA A 557 6.87 14.58 -25.80
C ALA A 557 6.41 15.96 -25.33
N THR A 558 6.21 16.85 -26.30
CA THR A 558 5.89 18.25 -26.05
C THR A 558 4.57 18.69 -26.69
N SER A 559 3.64 17.77 -26.88
CA SER A 559 2.38 17.99 -27.61
C SER A 559 1.42 19.01 -27.00
N SER A 560 1.72 19.58 -25.81
CA SER A 560 0.80 20.47 -25.09
C SER A 560 1.49 21.73 -24.52
N ILE A 561 2.61 22.17 -25.12
CA ILE A 561 3.39 23.34 -24.66
C ILE A 561 3.18 24.49 -25.64
N ASP A 562 3.04 25.73 -25.12
CA ASP A 562 2.99 26.92 -25.95
C ASP A 562 4.31 27.16 -26.72
N THR A 563 4.24 27.71 -27.91
CA THR A 563 5.36 27.87 -28.85
C THR A 563 6.57 28.59 -28.25
N ARG A 564 6.36 29.57 -27.35
CA ARG A 564 7.47 30.29 -26.71
C ARG A 564 8.22 29.43 -25.70
N THR A 565 7.51 28.73 -24.83
CA THR A 565 8.11 27.84 -23.84
C THR A 565 8.72 26.63 -24.53
N GLU A 566 8.10 26.16 -25.60
CA GLU A 566 8.64 25.10 -26.46
C GLU A 566 10.04 25.41 -26.96
N LYS A 567 10.26 26.64 -27.48
CA LYS A 567 11.58 27.05 -27.94
C LYS A 567 12.60 27.06 -26.78
N LEU A 568 12.20 27.53 -25.58
CA LEU A 568 13.09 27.51 -24.41
C LEU A 568 13.47 26.10 -23.97
N VAL A 569 12.51 25.16 -24.04
CA VAL A 569 12.76 23.73 -23.75
C VAL A 569 13.74 23.16 -24.77
N GLN A 570 13.52 23.40 -26.07
CA GLN A 570 14.39 22.93 -27.14
C GLN A 570 15.82 23.47 -26.99
N ASP A 571 15.96 24.78 -26.83
CA ASP A 571 17.26 25.43 -26.61
C ASP A 571 17.98 24.88 -25.34
N GLY A 572 17.22 24.60 -24.29
CA GLY A 572 17.76 24.00 -23.07
C GLY A 572 18.23 22.55 -23.28
N MET A 573 17.46 21.76 -24.03
CA MET A 573 17.84 20.40 -24.41
C MET A 573 19.07 20.39 -25.31
N ASP A 574 19.12 21.24 -26.31
CA ASP A 574 20.26 21.31 -27.24
C ASP A 574 21.57 21.64 -26.49
N LYS A 575 21.54 22.62 -25.56
CA LYS A 575 22.69 22.92 -24.69
C LYS A 575 23.06 21.76 -23.78
N LEU A 576 22.07 21.05 -23.24
CA LEU A 576 22.33 19.89 -22.39
C LEU A 576 22.98 18.76 -23.16
N MET A 577 22.67 18.58 -24.44
CA MET A 577 23.21 17.51 -25.30
C MET A 577 24.64 17.78 -25.77
N GLU A 578 25.14 19.01 -25.77
CA GLU A 578 26.46 19.35 -26.27
C GLU A 578 27.58 18.53 -25.60
N GLY A 579 28.40 17.85 -26.41
CA GLY A 579 29.53 17.04 -25.95
C GLY A 579 29.17 15.74 -25.23
N ARG A 580 27.89 15.32 -25.22
CA ARG A 580 27.41 14.10 -24.55
C ARG A 580 26.83 13.11 -25.53
N THR A 581 27.04 11.82 -25.26
CA THR A 581 26.34 10.77 -25.98
C THR A 581 24.86 10.81 -25.62
N THR A 582 23.99 11.01 -26.61
CA THR A 582 22.58 11.27 -26.33
C THR A 582 21.68 10.33 -27.11
N PHE A 583 20.74 9.69 -26.41
CA PHE A 583 19.66 8.90 -26.97
C PHE A 583 18.36 9.66 -26.85
N VAL A 584 17.72 9.98 -27.97
CA VAL A 584 16.49 10.77 -28.00
C VAL A 584 15.35 9.94 -28.58
N ILE A 585 14.27 9.78 -27.82
CA ILE A 585 12.99 9.32 -28.39
C ILE A 585 12.34 10.54 -29.03
N ALA A 586 12.52 10.66 -30.32
CA ALA A 586 12.15 11.87 -31.03
C ALA A 586 10.69 11.83 -31.49
N HIS A 587 9.94 12.83 -31.09
CA HIS A 587 8.58 13.11 -31.54
C HIS A 587 8.52 14.37 -32.44
N ARG A 588 9.65 15.03 -32.66
CA ARG A 588 9.77 16.27 -33.45
C ARG A 588 10.74 16.10 -34.62
N LEU A 589 10.34 16.65 -35.75
CA LEU A 589 11.17 16.66 -36.96
C LEU A 589 12.48 17.40 -36.76
N SER A 590 12.52 18.51 -36.00
CA SER A 590 13.73 19.29 -35.73
C SER A 590 14.79 18.48 -34.97
N THR A 591 14.40 17.76 -33.94
CA THR A 591 15.31 16.92 -33.14
C THR A 591 15.86 15.75 -33.94
N VAL A 592 15.01 15.12 -34.75
CA VAL A 592 15.41 14.05 -35.68
C VAL A 592 16.43 14.55 -36.68
N ARG A 593 16.15 15.69 -37.33
CA ARG A 593 16.99 16.28 -38.37
C ARG A 593 18.41 16.59 -37.88
N ASN A 594 18.53 17.09 -36.66
CA ASN A 594 19.80 17.52 -36.05
C ASN A 594 20.53 16.37 -35.34
N SER A 595 20.13 15.12 -35.53
CA SER A 595 20.79 13.96 -34.92
C SER A 595 21.87 13.41 -35.88
N ASP A 596 22.98 12.93 -35.28
CA ASP A 596 24.09 12.34 -36.07
C ASP A 596 23.70 11.01 -36.68
N CYS A 597 22.82 10.27 -36.00
CA CYS A 597 22.30 8.99 -36.47
C CYS A 597 20.83 8.86 -36.09
N ILE A 598 20.02 8.44 -37.05
CA ILE A 598 18.60 8.14 -36.86
C ILE A 598 18.43 6.63 -36.99
N MET A 599 17.71 6.04 -36.03
CA MET A 599 17.35 4.62 -36.03
C MET A 599 15.83 4.50 -36.14
N VAL A 600 15.37 3.90 -37.22
CA VAL A 600 13.95 3.66 -37.47
C VAL A 600 13.55 2.31 -36.92
N LEU A 601 12.63 2.30 -35.97
CA LEU A 601 12.11 1.09 -35.34
C LEU A 601 10.72 0.77 -35.89
N GLU A 602 10.52 -0.49 -36.23
CA GLU A 602 9.21 -1.05 -36.57
C GLU A 602 9.09 -2.47 -36.01
N GLN A 603 8.00 -2.72 -35.29
CA GLN A 603 7.68 -4.03 -34.67
C GLN A 603 8.87 -4.67 -33.92
N GLY A 604 9.62 -3.85 -33.17
CA GLY A 604 10.76 -4.32 -32.38
C GLY A 604 12.06 -4.56 -33.10
N HIS A 605 12.18 -4.19 -34.39
CA HIS A 605 13.41 -4.27 -35.19
C HIS A 605 13.91 -2.89 -35.57
N ILE A 606 15.22 -2.71 -35.69
CA ILE A 606 15.81 -1.54 -36.34
C ILE A 606 15.84 -1.86 -37.86
N ILE A 607 14.99 -1.16 -38.61
CA ILE A 607 14.82 -1.41 -40.06
C ILE A 607 15.65 -0.47 -40.94
N GLU A 608 15.95 0.73 -40.45
CA GLU A 608 16.78 1.72 -41.15
C GLU A 608 17.70 2.41 -40.14
N ARG A 609 18.91 2.78 -40.62
CA ARG A 609 19.91 3.52 -39.87
C ARG A 609 20.70 4.44 -40.80
N GLY A 610 20.90 5.69 -40.41
CA GLY A 610 21.68 6.66 -41.16
C GLY A 610 21.45 8.09 -40.73
N SER A 611 22.07 9.03 -41.39
CA SER A 611 21.79 10.46 -41.24
C SER A 611 20.46 10.85 -41.87
N HIS A 612 19.97 12.04 -41.56
CA HIS A 612 18.73 12.59 -42.13
C HIS A 612 18.75 12.56 -43.68
N GLU A 613 19.86 13.00 -44.29
CA GLU A 613 20.00 13.08 -45.75
C GLU A 613 20.06 11.69 -46.40
N GLU A 614 20.81 10.77 -45.79
CA GLU A 614 20.93 9.37 -46.29
C GLU A 614 19.59 8.67 -46.29
N LEU A 615 18.81 8.78 -45.19
CA LEU A 615 17.53 8.12 -45.06
C LEU A 615 16.44 8.74 -45.96
N LEU A 616 16.48 10.04 -46.19
CA LEU A 616 15.61 10.68 -47.20
C LEU A 616 15.93 10.20 -48.62
N ALA A 617 17.22 10.04 -48.97
CA ALA A 617 17.64 9.54 -50.27
C ALA A 617 17.21 8.08 -50.52
N GLN A 618 17.18 7.25 -49.49
CA GLN A 618 16.72 5.85 -49.54
C GLN A 618 15.22 5.71 -49.87
N LYS A 619 14.39 6.77 -49.60
CA LYS A 619 12.94 6.77 -49.78
C LYS A 619 12.22 5.62 -49.05
N GLY A 620 12.77 5.17 -47.93
CA GLY A 620 12.27 4.07 -47.14
C GLY A 620 11.18 4.49 -46.12
N ARG A 621 11.14 3.81 -44.97
CA ARG A 621 10.17 4.06 -43.94
C ARG A 621 10.35 5.43 -43.29
N TYR A 622 11.59 5.87 -43.07
CA TYR A 622 11.89 7.22 -42.58
C TYR A 622 11.31 8.31 -43.49
N TYR A 623 11.49 8.16 -44.81
CA TYR A 623 10.94 9.11 -45.79
C TYR A 623 9.40 9.20 -45.68
N GLN A 624 8.72 8.05 -45.50
CA GLN A 624 7.28 8.02 -45.31
C GLN A 624 6.86 8.72 -44.02
N LEU A 625 7.57 8.47 -42.90
CA LEU A 625 7.28 9.10 -41.60
C LEU A 625 7.55 10.62 -41.60
N TYR A 626 8.51 11.06 -42.43
CA TYR A 626 8.89 12.46 -42.52
C TYR A 626 7.92 13.28 -43.38
N ASN A 627 7.42 12.69 -44.47
CA ASN A 627 6.53 13.38 -45.43
C ASN A 627 5.02 13.19 -45.12
N GLY A 628 4.64 12.38 -44.11
CA GLY A 628 3.25 12.08 -43.72
C GLY A 628 2.72 10.92 -44.52
#